data_351d68ea422d0831c6b7289d62bf39b5
#
_entry.id   351d68ea422d0831c6b7289d62bf39b5
#
_cell.length_a   1.000
_cell.length_b   1.000
_cell.length_c   1.000
_cell.angle_alpha   90.00
_cell.angle_beta   90.00
_cell.angle_gamma   90.00
#
_symmetry.space_group_name_H-M   'P 1'
#
loop_
_entity.id
_entity.type
_entity.pdbx_description
1 polymer ?
#
loop_
_entity_poly.entity_id
_entity_poly.type
_entity_poly.pdbx_seq_one_letter_code
_entity_poly.pdbx_strand_id
1 'polypeptide(L)' 'MHCEVENCVISKGVYVGEGAKLSNCIVMQDTKIGCNTNLNYVIIDKDVTIKDGRSLMGYDSYPIYIAKKSVV' A
#
# COMPACT_ATOMS: atom_id res chain seq x y z
N MET A 1 4.50 -15.98 -7.10
CA MET A 1 4.02 -14.66 -6.68
C MET A 1 4.03 -14.57 -5.16
N HIS A 2 4.80 -13.65 -4.63
CA HIS A 2 4.96 -13.52 -3.19
C HIS A 2 4.73 -12.09 -2.75
N CYS A 3 3.65 -11.87 -2.08
CA CYS A 3 3.41 -10.62 -1.39
C CYS A 3 2.97 -10.95 0.03
N GLU A 4 3.42 -10.18 0.98
CA GLU A 4 3.07 -10.38 2.37
C GLU A 4 2.11 -9.29 2.80
N VAL A 5 0.95 -9.71 3.28
CA VAL A 5 -0.08 -8.78 3.73
C VAL A 5 -0.47 -9.18 5.14
N GLU A 6 -0.30 -8.28 6.08
CA GLU A 6 -0.53 -8.58 7.48
C GLU A 6 -1.29 -7.43 8.13
N ASN A 7 -2.39 -7.74 8.80
CA ASN A 7 -3.21 -6.75 9.50
C ASN A 7 -3.62 -5.59 8.61
N CYS A 8 -3.97 -5.90 7.35
CA CYS A 8 -4.33 -4.86 6.38
C CYS A 8 -5.78 -4.98 5.97
N VAL A 9 -6.35 -3.84 5.59
CA VAL A 9 -7.66 -3.81 4.97
C VAL A 9 -7.42 -3.52 3.48
N ILE A 10 -7.76 -4.49 2.65
CA ILE A 10 -7.56 -4.38 1.21
C ILE A 10 -8.93 -4.39 0.54
N SER A 11 -9.23 -3.34 -0.18
CA SER A 11 -10.52 -3.21 -0.84
C SER A 11 -10.51 -3.87 -2.22
N LYS A 12 -11.66 -3.83 -2.86
CA LYS A 12 -11.86 -4.45 -4.16
C LYS A 12 -11.00 -3.78 -5.23
N GLY A 13 -10.51 -4.57 -6.18
CA GLY A 13 -9.78 -4.01 -7.31
C GLY A 13 -8.35 -3.60 -7.04
N VAL A 14 -7.82 -3.94 -5.87
CA VAL A 14 -6.44 -3.61 -5.53
C VAL A 14 -5.49 -4.61 -6.18
N TYR A 15 -4.45 -4.10 -6.78
CA TYR A 15 -3.39 -4.92 -7.34
C TYR A 15 -2.14 -4.80 -6.47
N VAL A 16 -1.60 -5.92 -6.07
CA VAL A 16 -0.38 -5.94 -5.26
C VAL A 16 0.69 -6.68 -6.04
N GLY A 17 1.79 -5.99 -6.31
CA GLY A 17 2.88 -6.56 -7.08
C GLY A 17 3.68 -7.59 -6.32
N GLU A 18 4.48 -8.34 -7.06
CA GLU A 18 5.31 -9.39 -6.49
C GLU A 18 6.37 -8.80 -5.57
N GLY A 19 6.59 -9.42 -4.43
CA GLY A 19 7.59 -8.96 -3.48
C GLY A 19 7.14 -7.80 -2.61
N ALA A 20 5.89 -7.37 -2.74
CA ALA A 20 5.38 -6.30 -1.91
C ALA A 20 5.10 -6.79 -0.50
N LYS A 21 5.36 -5.94 0.48
CA LYS A 21 5.09 -6.24 1.88
C LYS A 21 4.26 -5.14 2.47
N LEU A 22 3.09 -5.51 2.96
CA LEU A 22 2.14 -4.57 3.54
C LEU A 22 1.86 -4.98 4.97
N SER A 23 1.96 -4.04 5.88
CA SER A 23 1.73 -4.30 7.30
C SER A 23 0.94 -3.16 7.89
N ASN A 24 -0.17 -3.48 8.54
CA ASN A 24 -1.00 -2.48 9.21
C ASN A 24 -1.41 -1.35 8.29
N CYS A 25 -1.78 -1.70 7.05
CA CYS A 25 -2.13 -0.71 6.03
C CYS A 25 -3.61 -0.78 5.71
N ILE A 26 -4.14 0.34 5.24
CA ILE A 26 -5.50 0.38 4.72
C ILE A 26 -5.39 0.80 3.26
N VAL A 27 -5.84 -0.06 2.36
CA VAL A 27 -5.74 0.19 0.93
C VAL A 27 -7.13 0.25 0.34
N MET A 28 -7.47 1.39 -0.21
CA MET A 28 -8.79 1.58 -0.81
C MET A 28 -8.84 0.99 -2.21
N GLN A 29 -10.02 1.05 -2.82
CA GLN A 29 -10.27 0.39 -4.10
C GLN A 29 -9.43 0.97 -5.23
N ASP A 30 -9.18 0.12 -6.23
CA ASP A 30 -8.51 0.51 -7.49
C ASP A 30 -7.10 1.05 -7.31
N THR A 31 -6.43 0.66 -6.24
CA THR A 31 -5.05 1.05 -5.98
C THR A 31 -4.11 0.01 -6.57
N LYS A 32 -3.02 0.48 -7.14
CA LYS A 32 -1.97 -0.40 -7.68
C LYS A 32 -0.72 -0.23 -6.86
N ILE A 33 -0.23 -1.34 -6.34
CA ILE A 33 1.00 -1.35 -5.55
C ILE A 33 2.06 -2.09 -6.34
N GLY A 34 3.19 -1.43 -6.57
CA GLY A 34 4.25 -1.99 -7.38
C GLY A 34 4.99 -3.12 -6.70
N CYS A 35 5.93 -3.69 -7.45
CA CYS A 35 6.74 -4.81 -6.96
C CYS A 35 7.78 -4.34 -5.96
N ASN A 36 8.15 -5.22 -5.04
CA ASN A 36 9.23 -4.96 -4.07
C ASN A 36 9.01 -3.69 -3.26
N THR A 37 7.76 -3.39 -2.93
CA THR A 37 7.42 -2.26 -2.09
C THR A 37 7.34 -2.72 -0.63
N ASN A 38 7.54 -1.78 0.28
CA ASN A 38 7.48 -2.06 1.70
C ASN A 38 6.66 -0.96 2.35
N LEU A 39 5.46 -1.30 2.78
CA LEU A 39 4.52 -0.34 3.35
C LEU A 39 4.15 -0.76 4.77
N ASN A 40 4.24 0.17 5.71
CA ASN A 40 3.93 -0.10 7.10
C ASN A 40 3.22 1.10 7.69
N TYR A 41 2.04 0.87 8.27
CA TYR A 41 1.20 1.93 8.82
C TYR A 41 0.92 3.02 7.79
N VAL A 42 0.45 2.59 6.62
CA VAL A 42 0.15 3.51 5.51
C VAL A 42 -1.33 3.39 5.17
N ILE A 43 -1.98 4.53 5.03
CA ILE A 43 -3.36 4.59 4.60
C ILE A 43 -3.36 5.12 3.17
N ILE A 44 -3.85 4.29 2.25
CA ILE A 44 -3.82 4.59 0.82
C ILE A 44 -5.25 4.78 0.32
N ASP A 45 -5.53 5.93 -0.24
CA ASP A 45 -6.85 6.22 -0.79
C ASP A 45 -7.03 5.49 -2.14
N LYS A 46 -8.14 5.70 -2.78
CA LYS A 46 -8.46 5.01 -4.02
C LYS A 46 -7.70 5.61 -5.21
N ASP A 47 -7.53 4.81 -6.24
CA ASP A 47 -6.85 5.20 -7.48
C ASP A 47 -5.42 5.70 -7.25
N VAL A 48 -4.73 5.13 -6.28
CA VAL A 48 -3.34 5.49 -5.99
C VAL A 48 -2.43 4.49 -6.68
N THR A 49 -1.30 4.97 -7.17
CA THR A 49 -0.28 4.12 -7.75
C THR A 49 1.00 4.22 -6.93
N ILE A 50 1.46 3.10 -6.44
CA ILE A 50 2.73 3.01 -5.73
C ILE A 50 3.74 2.40 -6.69
N LYS A 51 4.81 3.12 -6.96
CA LYS A 51 5.83 2.65 -7.89
C LYS A 51 6.62 1.50 -7.29
N ASP A 52 7.28 0.75 -8.17
CA ASP A 52 8.13 -0.36 -7.73
C ASP A 52 9.25 0.13 -6.82
N GLY A 53 9.62 -0.69 -5.86
CA GLY A 53 10.78 -0.43 -5.02
C GLY A 53 10.60 0.66 -3.99
N ARG A 54 9.37 1.11 -3.75
CA ARG A 54 9.12 2.15 -2.75
C ARG A 54 9.04 1.55 -1.35
N SER A 55 9.48 2.33 -0.39
CA SER A 55 9.42 1.94 1.00
C SER A 55 8.81 3.10 1.79
N LEU A 56 7.64 2.86 2.36
CA LEU A 56 6.91 3.87 3.10
C LEU A 56 6.64 3.33 4.50
N MET A 57 7.06 4.06 5.50
CA MET A 57 6.88 3.63 6.87
C MET A 57 6.28 4.74 7.71
N GLY A 58 5.10 4.48 8.22
CA GLY A 58 4.47 5.37 9.19
C GLY A 58 4.61 4.81 10.58
N TYR A 59 3.83 5.35 11.51
CA TYR A 59 3.80 4.90 12.89
C TYR A 59 2.37 4.64 13.31
N ASP A 60 2.22 3.81 14.31
CA ASP A 60 0.91 3.49 14.88
C ASP A 60 0.15 4.76 15.26
N SER A 61 0.82 5.69 15.89
CA SER A 61 0.21 6.94 16.32
C SER A 61 0.14 7.99 15.21
N TYR A 62 0.82 7.77 14.11
CA TYR A 62 0.86 8.76 13.04
C TYR A 62 1.11 8.08 11.68
N PRO A 63 0.08 7.43 11.13
CA PRO A 63 0.26 6.73 9.86
C PRO A 63 0.40 7.71 8.69
N ILE A 64 1.03 7.23 7.64
CA ILE A 64 1.17 8.01 6.41
C ILE A 64 -0.15 7.92 5.64
N TYR A 65 -0.67 9.07 5.24
CA TYR A 65 -1.86 9.11 4.41
C TYR A 65 -1.51 9.53 3.00
N ILE A 66 -1.95 8.75 2.03
CA ILE A 66 -1.71 9.03 0.62
C ILE A 66 -3.04 9.38 -0.03
N ALA A 67 -3.14 10.59 -0.56
CA ALA A 67 -4.38 11.08 -1.14
C ALA A 67 -4.73 10.32 -2.42
N LYS A 68 -6.01 10.33 -2.75
CA LYS A 68 -6.49 9.65 -3.95
C LYS A 68 -5.83 10.21 -5.20
N LYS A 69 -5.68 9.33 -6.20
CA LYS A 69 -5.10 9.66 -7.50
C LYS A 69 -3.66 10.16 -7.42
N SER A 70 -2.96 9.75 -6.37
CA SER A 70 -1.54 10.09 -6.22
C SER A 70 -0.67 9.01 -6.86
N VAL A 71 0.50 9.41 -7.29
CA VAL A 71 1.53 8.49 -7.78
C VAL A 71 2.76 8.71 -6.90
N VAL A 72 3.15 7.65 -6.21
CA VAL A 72 4.23 7.75 -5.22
C VAL A 72 5.41 6.88 -5.63
#